data_f1341ac50e643006b797394db2cd4650
#
_entry.id   f1341ac50e643006b797394db2cd4650
#
_cell.length_a   1.000
_cell.length_b   1.000
_cell.length_c   1.000
_cell.angle_alpha   90.00
_cell.angle_beta   90.00
_cell.angle_gamma   90.00
#
_symmetry.space_group_name_H-M   'P 1'
#
loop_
_entity.id
_entity.type
_entity.pdbx_description
1 polymer ?
#
loop_
_entity_poly.entity_id
_entity_poly.type
_entity_poly.pdbx_seq_one_letter_code
_entity_poly.pdbx_strand_id
1 'polypeptide(L)'
;WKNWPNLKHVLSGPPASGKTHLGQIWAKQVSATYTDARSLKVNNIDEIATTALVIDNVSKMSCHEDLEGSLFHLHNLLQERELPFLLIGTGSPQFWKISLSDLRSRIEGTRNAQISELDDKLFPLIMAKLFADRQMYPSPDVFEYLSRRIDRSFLSIYSIVEKIDRVSIEKKRPITRSLVAKIFKN
;
A
#
# COMPACT_ATOMS: atom_id res chain seq x y z
N TRP A 1 3.20 17.94 4.17
CA TRP A 1 4.46 17.40 4.70
C TRP A 1 5.31 18.45 5.43
N LYS A 2 5.28 19.72 5.01
CA LYS A 2 6.00 20.84 5.69
C LYS A 2 5.60 20.99 7.17
N ASN A 3 4.42 20.53 7.56
CA ASN A 3 3.89 20.62 8.92
C ASN A 3 3.89 19.25 9.62
N TRP A 4 4.62 18.27 9.11
CA TRP A 4 4.76 17.00 9.80
C TRP A 4 5.62 17.14 11.06
N PRO A 5 5.16 16.64 12.21
CA PRO A 5 5.99 16.64 13.41
C PRO A 5 7.30 15.89 13.15
N ASN A 6 8.42 16.50 13.50
CA ASN A 6 9.76 15.95 13.25
C ASN A 6 10.01 15.50 11.79
N LEU A 7 9.33 16.15 10.82
CA LEU A 7 9.43 15.86 9.38
C LEU A 7 9.14 14.40 9.01
N LYS A 8 8.46 13.65 9.86
CA LYS A 8 8.13 12.24 9.62
C LYS A 8 6.63 11.95 9.70
N HIS A 9 6.20 10.96 8.93
CA HIS A 9 4.81 10.49 8.94
C HIS A 9 4.74 9.00 8.64
N VAL A 10 3.68 8.36 9.13
CA VAL A 10 3.32 6.98 8.76
C VAL A 10 2.07 7.00 7.91
N LEU A 11 2.04 6.24 6.84
CA LEU A 11 0.85 5.91 6.05
C LEU A 11 0.56 4.43 6.20
N SER A 12 -0.54 4.11 6.83
CA SER A 12 -0.96 2.74 7.09
C SER A 12 -2.34 2.42 6.51
N GLY A 13 -2.70 1.15 6.47
CA GLY A 13 -4.02 0.71 5.99
C GLY A 13 -4.01 -0.71 5.43
N PRO A 14 -5.16 -1.20 4.93
CA PRO A 14 -5.31 -2.56 4.43
C PRO A 14 -4.43 -2.85 3.21
N PRO A 15 -4.16 -4.12 2.89
CA PRO A 15 -3.53 -4.51 1.62
C PRO A 15 -4.30 -3.95 0.42
N ALA A 16 -3.58 -3.59 -0.65
CA ALA A 16 -4.13 -3.06 -1.91
C ALA A 16 -4.93 -1.75 -1.79
N SER A 17 -4.90 -1.05 -0.65
CA SER A 17 -5.62 0.22 -0.43
C SER A 17 -5.00 1.46 -1.12
N GLY A 18 -3.98 1.28 -1.96
CA GLY A 18 -3.35 2.38 -2.70
C GLY A 18 -2.23 3.12 -1.96
N LYS A 19 -1.76 2.65 -0.81
CA LYS A 19 -0.68 3.28 -0.04
C LYS A 19 0.59 3.53 -0.85
N THR A 20 1.07 2.49 -1.55
CA THR A 20 2.23 2.57 -2.45
C THR A 20 2.06 3.66 -3.48
N HIS A 21 0.87 3.75 -4.10
CA HIS A 21 0.55 4.78 -5.09
C HIS A 21 0.58 6.19 -4.49
N LEU A 22 -0.02 6.37 -3.31
CA LEU A 22 0.04 7.65 -2.59
C LEU A 22 1.48 8.04 -2.22
N GLY A 23 2.29 7.06 -1.78
CA GLY A 23 3.72 7.28 -1.51
C GLY A 23 4.49 7.71 -2.75
N GLN A 24 4.22 7.10 -3.91
CA GLN A 24 4.82 7.48 -5.19
C GLN A 24 4.41 8.89 -5.64
N ILE A 25 3.13 9.26 -5.45
CA ILE A 25 2.64 10.63 -5.75
C ILE A 25 3.37 11.63 -4.86
N TRP A 26 3.46 11.37 -3.56
CA TRP A 26 4.17 12.25 -2.63
C TRP A 26 5.66 12.35 -2.98
N ALA A 27 6.32 11.21 -3.24
CA ALA A 27 7.72 11.18 -3.65
C ALA A 27 7.97 12.05 -4.89
N LYS A 28 7.11 11.94 -5.90
CA LYS A 28 7.18 12.75 -7.13
C LYS A 28 6.99 14.24 -6.86
N GLN A 29 6.06 14.58 -5.97
CA GLN A 29 5.73 15.98 -5.65
C GLN A 29 6.88 16.70 -4.91
N VAL A 30 7.64 15.98 -4.09
CA VAL A 30 8.72 16.56 -3.27
C VAL A 30 10.12 16.15 -3.72
N SER A 31 10.23 15.45 -4.86
CA SER A 31 11.50 14.90 -5.38
C SER A 31 12.17 13.97 -4.36
N ALA A 32 11.39 13.15 -3.66
CA ALA A 32 11.89 12.19 -2.70
C ALA A 32 12.40 10.91 -3.38
N THR A 33 13.42 10.31 -2.80
CA THR A 33 13.82 8.95 -3.12
C THR A 33 12.75 7.96 -2.63
N TYR A 34 12.49 6.90 -3.40
CA TYR A 34 11.55 5.83 -3.04
C TYR A 34 12.30 4.51 -2.89
N THR A 35 12.16 3.86 -1.74
CA THR A 35 12.82 2.59 -1.44
C THR A 35 11.86 1.60 -0.78
N ASP A 36 12.14 0.31 -0.94
CA ASP A 36 11.46 -0.77 -0.21
C ASP A 36 12.26 -1.11 1.05
N ALA A 37 11.60 -1.20 2.19
CA ALA A 37 12.25 -1.50 3.46
C ALA A 37 13.05 -2.81 3.43
N ARG A 38 12.64 -3.79 2.61
CA ARG A 38 13.33 -5.07 2.43
C ARG A 38 14.64 -4.97 1.64
N SER A 39 14.86 -3.85 0.95
CA SER A 39 16.09 -3.59 0.18
C SER A 39 17.12 -2.77 0.95
N LEU A 40 16.80 -2.37 2.18
CA LEU A 40 17.72 -1.60 3.02
C LEU A 40 18.94 -2.45 3.38
N LYS A 41 20.12 -1.83 3.25
CA LYS A 41 21.40 -2.41 3.68
C LYS A 41 22.21 -1.30 4.34
N VAL A 42 22.97 -1.63 5.35
CA VAL A 42 23.84 -0.67 6.06
C VAL A 42 24.68 0.12 5.07
N ASN A 43 25.21 -0.52 4.04
CA ASN A 43 26.13 0.10 3.07
C ASN A 43 25.48 1.11 2.12
N ASN A 44 24.13 1.17 2.01
CA ASN A 44 23.45 2.10 1.11
C ASN A 44 22.68 3.23 1.82
N ILE A 45 22.72 3.26 3.15
CA ILE A 45 21.95 4.20 3.96
C ILE A 45 22.37 5.65 3.69
N ASP A 46 23.68 5.91 3.66
CA ASP A 46 24.21 7.25 3.41
C ASP A 46 23.84 7.80 2.03
N GLU A 47 23.83 6.93 1.02
CA GLU A 47 23.49 7.28 -0.36
C GLU A 47 22.01 7.65 -0.52
N ILE A 48 21.11 6.92 0.15
CA ILE A 48 19.67 7.16 0.05
C ILE A 48 19.16 8.28 0.96
N ALA A 49 19.90 8.60 2.03
CA ALA A 49 19.55 9.66 2.99
C ALA A 49 20.02 11.05 2.55
N THR A 50 19.96 11.36 1.26
CA THR A 50 20.39 12.65 0.70
C THR A 50 19.25 13.58 0.34
N THR A 51 18.03 13.03 0.24
CA THR A 51 16.81 13.77 -0.08
C THR A 51 15.65 13.31 0.82
N ALA A 52 14.49 13.93 0.69
CA ALA A 52 13.27 13.38 1.27
C ALA A 52 13.10 11.90 0.85
N LEU A 53 12.50 11.07 1.71
CA LEU A 53 12.50 9.62 1.49
C LEU A 53 11.12 8.99 1.71
N VAL A 54 10.73 8.07 0.84
CA VAL A 54 9.64 7.11 1.08
C VAL A 54 10.23 5.74 1.33
N ILE A 55 9.80 5.10 2.42
CA ILE A 55 10.18 3.74 2.78
C ILE A 55 8.92 2.90 2.82
N ASP A 56 8.71 2.08 1.80
CA ASP A 56 7.52 1.22 1.68
C ASP A 56 7.75 -0.18 2.27
N ASN A 57 6.67 -0.89 2.53
CA ASN A 57 6.66 -2.24 3.09
C ASN A 57 7.32 -2.39 4.47
N VAL A 58 7.36 -1.35 5.29
CA VAL A 58 7.97 -1.38 6.63
C VAL A 58 7.39 -2.51 7.49
N SER A 59 6.09 -2.75 7.44
CA SER A 59 5.43 -3.86 8.16
C SER A 59 5.90 -5.26 7.72
N LYS A 60 6.61 -5.39 6.59
CA LYS A 60 7.13 -6.67 6.07
C LYS A 60 8.59 -6.93 6.46
N MET A 61 9.21 -6.05 7.21
CA MET A 61 10.57 -6.24 7.75
C MET A 61 10.61 -7.17 8.96
N SER A 62 9.46 -7.47 9.53
CA SER A 62 9.29 -8.18 10.80
C SER A 62 10.24 -9.37 10.96
N CYS A 63 10.90 -9.46 12.10
CA CYS A 63 11.83 -10.53 12.48
C CYS A 63 13.15 -10.60 11.67
N HIS A 64 13.54 -9.52 10.98
CA HIS A 64 14.84 -9.40 10.32
C HIS A 64 15.67 -8.33 11.02
N GLU A 65 16.47 -8.72 12.01
CA GLU A 65 17.28 -7.81 12.85
C GLU A 65 18.16 -6.86 12.03
N ASP A 66 18.79 -7.37 10.96
CA ASP A 66 19.64 -6.55 10.08
C ASP A 66 18.86 -5.43 9.38
N LEU A 67 17.61 -5.73 8.92
CA LEU A 67 16.75 -4.74 8.29
C LEU A 67 16.23 -3.72 9.30
N GLU A 68 15.86 -4.16 10.49
CA GLU A 68 15.42 -3.29 11.57
C GLU A 68 16.57 -2.36 12.04
N GLY A 69 17.77 -2.89 12.19
CA GLY A 69 18.97 -2.10 12.49
C GLY A 69 19.28 -1.07 11.40
N SER A 70 19.17 -1.47 10.13
CA SER A 70 19.37 -0.58 8.98
C SER A 70 18.31 0.52 8.94
N LEU A 71 17.03 0.21 9.19
CA LEU A 71 15.97 1.22 9.25
C LEU A 71 16.14 2.15 10.45
N PHE A 72 16.57 1.64 11.58
CA PHE A 72 16.85 2.46 12.77
C PHE A 72 17.96 3.47 12.52
N HIS A 73 19.06 3.03 11.90
CA HIS A 73 20.15 3.92 11.52
C HIS A 73 19.69 4.98 10.50
N LEU A 74 18.97 4.55 9.45
CA LEU A 74 18.41 5.45 8.44
C LEU A 74 17.46 6.49 9.06
N HIS A 75 16.60 6.06 9.99
CA HIS A 75 15.69 6.96 10.71
C HIS A 75 16.45 8.05 11.48
N ASN A 76 17.56 7.69 12.17
CA ASN A 76 18.38 8.65 12.89
C ASN A 76 19.04 9.64 11.94
N LEU A 77 19.61 9.14 10.85
CA LEU A 77 20.32 9.95 9.86
C LEU A 77 19.37 10.95 9.16
N LEU A 78 18.15 10.52 8.81
CA LEU A 78 17.14 11.40 8.22
C LEU A 78 16.70 12.50 9.20
N GLN A 79 16.60 12.19 10.49
CA GLN A 79 16.30 13.21 11.52
C GLN A 79 17.47 14.18 11.72
N GLU A 80 18.71 13.70 11.76
CA GLU A 80 19.90 14.54 11.89
C GLU A 80 20.08 15.49 10.70
N ARG A 81 19.76 15.00 9.48
CA ARG A 81 19.83 15.79 8.25
C ARG A 81 18.58 16.64 7.99
N GLU A 82 17.62 16.64 8.90
CA GLU A 82 16.34 17.34 8.78
C GLU A 82 15.59 17.02 7.47
N LEU A 83 15.67 15.77 7.01
CA LEU A 83 15.05 15.31 5.78
C LEU A 83 13.65 14.72 6.06
N PRO A 84 12.60 15.17 5.33
CA PRO A 84 11.27 14.60 5.51
C PRO A 84 11.20 13.17 5.00
N PHE A 85 10.48 12.30 5.74
CA PHE A 85 10.30 10.92 5.32
C PHE A 85 8.93 10.34 5.66
N LEU A 86 8.49 9.43 4.79
CA LEU A 86 7.21 8.74 4.87
C LEU A 86 7.46 7.24 5.00
N LEU A 87 6.97 6.66 6.10
CA LEU A 87 6.97 5.22 6.32
C LEU A 87 5.63 4.64 5.88
N ILE A 88 5.64 3.59 5.07
CA ILE A 88 4.42 2.94 4.56
C ILE A 88 4.38 1.49 5.01
N GLY A 89 3.22 1.07 5.55
CA GLY A 89 3.03 -0.31 5.96
C GLY A 89 1.58 -0.76 5.98
N THR A 90 1.38 -2.05 6.09
CA THR A 90 0.06 -2.68 6.18
C THR A 90 -0.39 -2.80 7.63
N GLY A 91 -1.64 -2.43 7.91
CA GLY A 91 -2.20 -2.40 9.26
C GLY A 91 -1.62 -1.27 10.11
N SER A 92 -2.16 -1.08 11.31
CA SER A 92 -1.69 -0.06 12.24
C SER A 92 -0.25 -0.34 12.71
N PRO A 93 0.60 0.70 12.88
CA PRO A 93 2.00 0.56 13.29
C PRO A 93 2.21 -0.26 14.57
N GLN A 94 1.31 -0.17 15.54
CA GLN A 94 1.36 -0.93 16.79
C GLN A 94 1.32 -2.46 16.59
N PHE A 95 0.85 -2.93 15.43
CA PHE A 95 0.80 -4.35 15.08
C PHE A 95 1.95 -4.79 14.17
N TRP A 96 2.83 -3.89 13.81
CA TRP A 96 4.04 -4.24 13.07
C TRP A 96 4.99 -4.96 14.03
N LYS A 97 5.32 -6.19 13.69
CA LYS A 97 6.17 -7.04 14.54
C LYS A 97 7.63 -6.59 14.47
N ILE A 98 7.94 -5.44 15.03
CA ILE A 98 9.29 -4.88 15.11
C ILE A 98 9.90 -5.33 16.43
N SER A 99 11.04 -6.03 16.37
CA SER A 99 11.74 -6.59 17.53
C SER A 99 12.57 -5.52 18.25
N LEU A 100 13.19 -4.61 17.49
CA LEU A 100 14.02 -3.54 18.05
C LEU A 100 13.14 -2.50 18.76
N SER A 101 13.19 -2.47 20.10
CA SER A 101 12.32 -1.66 20.95
C SER A 101 12.38 -0.17 20.63
N ASP A 102 13.58 0.35 20.37
CA ASP A 102 13.79 1.77 20.08
C ASP A 102 13.16 2.18 18.73
N LEU A 103 13.33 1.35 17.70
CA LEU A 103 12.70 1.57 16.40
C LEU A 103 11.17 1.50 16.51
N ARG A 104 10.64 0.49 17.21
CA ARG A 104 9.21 0.33 17.46
C ARG A 104 8.63 1.56 18.14
N SER A 105 9.22 2.02 19.24
CA SER A 105 8.78 3.21 19.97
C SER A 105 8.75 4.46 19.08
N ARG A 106 9.76 4.64 18.22
CA ARG A 106 9.84 5.79 17.29
C ARG A 106 8.77 5.73 16.19
N ILE A 107 8.46 4.54 15.69
CA ILE A 107 7.44 4.35 14.66
C ILE A 107 6.04 4.54 15.28
N GLU A 108 5.76 3.93 16.41
CA GLU A 108 4.49 4.07 17.13
C GLU A 108 4.22 5.51 17.56
N GLY A 109 5.25 6.24 17.98
CA GLY A 109 5.17 7.66 18.33
C GLY A 109 5.08 8.61 17.13
N THR A 110 5.16 8.10 15.90
CA THR A 110 5.02 8.91 14.69
C THR A 110 3.56 9.09 14.32
N ARG A 111 3.18 10.32 13.89
CA ARG A 111 1.80 10.59 13.43
C ARG A 111 1.45 9.66 12.25
N ASN A 112 0.31 8.99 12.38
CA ASN A 112 -0.16 8.02 11.41
C ASN A 112 -1.38 8.53 10.64
N ALA A 113 -1.33 8.52 9.32
CA ALA A 113 -2.50 8.62 8.44
C ALA A 113 -2.93 7.21 8.08
N GLN A 114 -4.11 6.81 8.53
CA GLN A 114 -4.61 5.46 8.30
C GLN A 114 -5.71 5.46 7.24
N ILE A 115 -5.52 4.66 6.18
CA ILE A 115 -6.58 4.33 5.24
C ILE A 115 -7.48 3.29 5.91
N SER A 116 -8.77 3.60 6.00
CA SER A 116 -9.77 2.72 6.59
C SER A 116 -10.09 1.52 5.70
N GLU A 117 -10.70 0.49 6.28
CA GLU A 117 -11.34 -0.59 5.53
C GLU A 117 -12.46 -0.04 4.63
N LEU A 118 -12.83 -0.83 3.62
CA LEU A 118 -13.91 -0.46 2.72
C LEU A 118 -15.26 -0.56 3.42
N ASP A 119 -16.00 0.54 3.41
CA ASP A 119 -17.41 0.55 3.79
C ASP A 119 -18.32 0.14 2.61
N ASP A 120 -19.61 -0.04 2.93
CA ASP A 120 -20.64 -0.45 1.96
C ASP A 120 -20.87 0.55 0.82
N LYS A 121 -20.55 1.82 1.05
CA LYS A 121 -20.70 2.88 0.06
C LYS A 121 -19.50 2.96 -0.88
N LEU A 122 -18.31 2.79 -0.33
CA LEU A 122 -17.06 2.91 -1.09
C LEU A 122 -16.75 1.66 -1.91
N PHE A 123 -17.18 0.48 -1.43
CA PHE A 123 -16.93 -0.80 -2.09
C PHE A 123 -17.36 -0.83 -3.58
N PRO A 124 -18.62 -0.50 -3.95
CA PRO A 124 -19.03 -0.50 -5.35
C PRO A 124 -18.34 0.58 -6.18
N LEU A 125 -18.00 1.71 -5.59
CA LEU A 125 -17.30 2.80 -6.28
C LEU A 125 -15.87 2.42 -6.66
N ILE A 126 -15.14 1.78 -5.74
CA ILE A 126 -13.78 1.28 -6.01
C ILE A 126 -13.82 0.20 -7.08
N MET A 127 -14.78 -0.73 -7.01
CA MET A 127 -14.95 -1.77 -8.03
C MET A 127 -15.20 -1.16 -9.40
N ALA A 128 -16.13 -0.22 -9.51
CA ALA A 128 -16.44 0.48 -10.75
C ALA A 128 -15.21 1.22 -11.32
N LYS A 129 -14.48 1.92 -10.44
CA LYS A 129 -13.25 2.60 -10.83
C LYS A 129 -12.20 1.63 -11.37
N LEU A 130 -11.95 0.50 -10.70
CA LEU A 130 -10.95 -0.47 -11.15
C LEU A 130 -11.31 -1.14 -12.47
N PHE A 131 -12.60 -1.33 -12.77
CA PHE A 131 -13.05 -1.74 -14.09
C PHE A 131 -12.81 -0.65 -15.14
N ALA A 132 -13.20 0.60 -14.83
CA ALA A 132 -13.02 1.73 -15.75
C ALA A 132 -11.55 2.00 -16.07
N ASP A 133 -10.65 1.93 -15.09
CA ASP A 133 -9.20 2.11 -15.26
C ASP A 133 -8.59 1.09 -16.26
N ARG A 134 -9.27 -0.07 -16.44
CA ARG A 134 -8.92 -1.11 -17.43
C ARG A 134 -9.78 -1.05 -18.69
N GLN A 135 -10.54 0.03 -18.88
CA GLN A 135 -11.47 0.20 -20.02
C GLN A 135 -12.52 -0.92 -20.12
N MET A 136 -12.90 -1.48 -18.98
CA MET A 136 -13.92 -2.51 -18.86
C MET A 136 -15.23 -1.90 -18.35
N TYR A 137 -16.34 -2.22 -19.00
CA TYR A 137 -17.66 -1.69 -18.65
C TYR A 137 -18.67 -2.83 -18.49
N PRO A 138 -18.60 -3.60 -17.39
CA PRO A 138 -19.54 -4.69 -17.14
C PRO A 138 -20.94 -4.14 -16.87
N SER A 139 -21.94 -4.95 -17.17
CA SER A 139 -23.35 -4.62 -16.90
C SER A 139 -23.65 -4.58 -15.38
N PRO A 140 -24.68 -3.85 -14.95
CA PRO A 140 -25.03 -3.70 -13.52
C PRO A 140 -25.21 -5.02 -12.77
N ASP A 141 -25.73 -6.06 -13.42
CA ASP A 141 -25.93 -7.40 -12.85
C ASP A 141 -24.60 -8.10 -12.48
N VAL A 142 -23.49 -7.75 -13.14
CA VAL A 142 -22.14 -8.22 -12.78
C VAL A 142 -21.72 -7.61 -11.44
N PHE A 143 -21.93 -6.31 -11.24
CA PHE A 143 -21.61 -5.64 -9.97
C PHE A 143 -22.40 -6.24 -8.82
N GLU A 144 -23.70 -6.43 -8.99
CA GLU A 144 -24.55 -7.05 -7.98
C GLU A 144 -24.11 -8.50 -7.67
N TYR A 145 -23.76 -9.26 -8.70
CA TYR A 145 -23.27 -10.63 -8.55
C TYR A 145 -21.97 -10.69 -7.75
N LEU A 146 -21.02 -9.80 -8.06
CA LEU A 146 -19.73 -9.71 -7.38
C LEU A 146 -19.89 -9.27 -5.93
N SER A 147 -20.68 -8.22 -5.67
CA SER A 147 -20.89 -7.65 -4.33
C SER A 147 -21.44 -8.65 -3.30
N ARG A 148 -22.11 -9.72 -3.77
CA ARG A 148 -22.64 -10.78 -2.93
C ARG A 148 -21.67 -11.95 -2.70
N ARG A 149 -20.51 -11.98 -3.39
CA ARG A 149 -19.62 -13.17 -3.43
C ARG A 149 -18.20 -12.92 -3.04
N ILE A 150 -17.76 -11.70 -3.12
CA ILE A 150 -16.38 -11.37 -2.74
C ILE A 150 -16.36 -10.65 -1.40
N ASP A 151 -15.28 -10.84 -0.66
CA ASP A 151 -15.04 -10.14 0.59
C ASP A 151 -14.93 -8.63 0.34
N ARG A 152 -15.38 -7.84 1.29
CA ARG A 152 -15.35 -6.38 1.24
C ARG A 152 -13.96 -5.84 1.57
N SER A 153 -13.00 -6.18 0.74
CA SER A 153 -11.62 -5.72 0.86
C SER A 153 -11.09 -5.20 -0.47
N PHE A 154 -10.17 -4.25 -0.40
CA PHE A 154 -9.44 -3.76 -1.58
C PHE A 154 -8.78 -4.90 -2.35
N LEU A 155 -8.18 -5.85 -1.60
CA LEU A 155 -7.48 -6.98 -2.19
C LEU A 155 -8.43 -7.89 -2.99
N SER A 156 -9.61 -8.20 -2.45
CA SER A 156 -10.61 -9.04 -3.12
C SER A 156 -11.12 -8.40 -4.39
N ILE A 157 -11.43 -7.08 -4.35
CA ILE A 157 -11.84 -6.35 -5.56
C ILE A 157 -10.72 -6.37 -6.60
N TYR A 158 -9.49 -6.03 -6.19
CA TYR A 158 -8.35 -5.99 -7.11
C TYR A 158 -8.13 -7.35 -7.78
N SER A 159 -8.08 -8.43 -6.98
CA SER A 159 -7.83 -9.80 -7.46
C SER A 159 -8.92 -10.28 -8.42
N ILE A 160 -10.19 -10.01 -8.12
CA ILE A 160 -11.29 -10.45 -9.01
C ILE A 160 -11.33 -9.65 -10.31
N VAL A 161 -11.12 -8.33 -10.26
CA VAL A 161 -11.07 -7.48 -11.45
C VAL A 161 -9.92 -7.91 -12.35
N GLU A 162 -8.73 -8.18 -11.80
CA GLU A 162 -7.58 -8.69 -12.56
C GLU A 162 -7.87 -10.05 -13.19
N LYS A 163 -8.52 -10.98 -12.45
CA LYS A 163 -8.89 -12.30 -12.97
C LYS A 163 -9.91 -12.19 -14.11
N ILE A 164 -10.89 -11.29 -13.97
CA ILE A 164 -11.91 -11.05 -15.01
C ILE A 164 -11.26 -10.43 -16.26
N ASP A 165 -10.38 -9.47 -16.10
CA ASP A 165 -9.63 -8.83 -17.19
C ASP A 165 -8.88 -9.87 -18.02
N ARG A 166 -8.05 -10.68 -17.37
CA ARG A 166 -7.30 -11.77 -18.01
C ARG A 166 -8.19 -12.71 -18.80
N VAL A 167 -9.27 -13.20 -18.18
CA VAL A 167 -10.20 -14.15 -18.83
C VAL A 167 -10.97 -13.51 -19.99
N SER A 168 -11.32 -12.22 -19.88
CA SER A 168 -12.00 -11.47 -20.95
C SER A 168 -11.12 -11.35 -22.18
N ILE A 169 -9.83 -11.02 -21.98
CA ILE A 169 -8.83 -10.91 -23.05
C ILE A 169 -8.57 -12.28 -23.70
N GLU A 170 -8.32 -13.32 -22.90
CA GLU A 170 -8.05 -14.67 -23.39
C GLU A 170 -9.21 -15.23 -24.22
N LYS A 171 -10.44 -15.01 -23.78
CA LYS A 171 -11.64 -15.55 -24.45
C LYS A 171 -12.21 -14.61 -25.50
N LYS A 172 -11.71 -13.39 -25.61
CA LYS A 172 -12.24 -12.33 -26.49
C LYS A 172 -13.75 -12.17 -26.37
N ARG A 173 -14.27 -12.16 -25.14
CA ARG A 173 -15.70 -12.11 -24.83
C ARG A 173 -16.04 -10.93 -23.90
N PRO A 174 -17.24 -10.34 -24.09
CA PRO A 174 -17.70 -9.29 -23.20
C PRO A 174 -17.88 -9.84 -21.77
N ILE A 175 -17.73 -8.95 -20.79
CA ILE A 175 -17.86 -9.26 -19.37
C ILE A 175 -19.34 -9.36 -19.03
N THR A 176 -19.82 -10.58 -18.95
CA THR A 176 -21.22 -10.91 -18.59
C THR A 176 -21.24 -11.67 -17.27
N ARG A 177 -22.41 -11.67 -16.59
CA ARG A 177 -22.62 -12.45 -15.38
C ARG A 177 -22.30 -13.94 -15.58
N SER A 178 -22.60 -14.51 -16.76
CA SER A 178 -22.29 -15.91 -17.05
C SER A 178 -20.79 -16.18 -17.16
N LEU A 179 -20.02 -15.25 -17.73
CA LEU A 179 -18.56 -15.33 -17.77
C LEU A 179 -17.98 -15.27 -16.35
N VAL A 180 -18.42 -14.30 -15.57
CA VAL A 180 -17.96 -14.12 -14.18
C VAL A 180 -18.33 -15.33 -13.31
N ALA A 181 -19.53 -15.88 -13.45
CA ALA A 181 -19.94 -17.05 -12.70
C ALA A 181 -19.06 -18.30 -12.97
N LYS A 182 -18.51 -18.43 -14.17
CA LYS A 182 -17.56 -19.51 -14.51
C LYS A 182 -16.22 -19.33 -13.82
N ILE A 183 -15.80 -18.08 -13.57
CA ILE A 183 -14.53 -17.76 -12.87
C ILE A 183 -14.58 -18.21 -11.40
N PHE A 184 -15.76 -18.23 -10.78
CA PHE A 184 -15.94 -18.70 -9.40
C PHE A 184 -16.13 -20.21 -9.26
N LYS A 185 -16.33 -20.94 -10.38
CA LYS A 185 -16.48 -22.39 -10.36
C LYS A 185 -15.17 -23.15 -10.58
N ASN A 186 -14.15 -22.45 -11.07
CA ASN A 186 -12.78 -22.93 -11.28
C ASN A 186 -11.83 -22.30 -10.24
#